data_3f2e3b8edcaee880211e4f5c02f1f903
#
_entry.id   3f2e3b8edcaee880211e4f5c02f1f903
#
_cell.length_a   1.000
_cell.length_b   1.000
_cell.length_c   1.000
_cell.angle_alpha   90.00
_cell.angle_beta   90.00
_cell.angle_gamma   90.00
#
_symmetry.space_group_name_H-M   'P 1'
#
loop_
_entity.id
_entity.type
_entity.pdbx_description
1 polymer ?
#
loop_
_entity_poly.entity_id
_entity_poly.type
_entity_poly.pdbx_seq_one_letter_code
_entity_poly.pdbx_strand_id
1 'polypeptide(L)'
;MTRHTDTITGTSADSPTTTGTAPRPTDTSYALARTGGIAAQLVAGTYVLGFIAMAAYFVPRGLVSPIAEPEASLAFLVENHAALAGWYLVLYLLGGAAMVLVSLGVGARLSPAPVLARVSTALGLVWSGMLVASGSVALVAQQAAVELHAHDTALALDTWVATSVVQDALGGGIEVAGALWAGVVGYAALRTRALPAGLGGLALGLAAVGAVTVVPAASEIATSVFGLGFIVWFTWLGVVLVRRRS
;
A
#
# COMPACT_ATOMS: atom_id res chain seq x y z
N MET A 1 -69.66 0.02 58.20
CA MET A 1 -69.44 -0.86 57.04
C MET A 1 -69.32 0.07 55.84
N THR A 2 -68.14 0.66 55.61
CA THR A 2 -67.88 1.74 54.62
C THR A 2 -66.82 1.20 53.61
N ARG A 3 -67.26 1.07 52.38
CA ARG A 3 -66.38 0.69 51.24
C ARG A 3 -65.65 1.89 50.73
N HIS A 4 -64.33 1.84 50.78
CA HIS A 4 -63.46 2.72 50.03
C HIS A 4 -63.27 2.19 48.59
N THR A 5 -63.58 3.01 47.61
CA THR A 5 -63.30 2.81 46.20
C THR A 5 -62.03 3.58 45.86
N ASP A 6 -60.92 2.88 45.65
CA ASP A 6 -59.69 3.47 45.17
C ASP A 6 -59.71 3.56 43.64
N THR A 7 -59.67 4.81 43.14
CA THR A 7 -59.54 5.14 41.73
C THR A 7 -58.06 5.07 41.33
N ILE A 8 -57.70 4.10 40.50
CA ILE A 8 -56.35 3.98 39.91
C ILE A 8 -56.33 4.87 38.69
N THR A 9 -55.63 6.00 38.80
CA THR A 9 -55.25 6.84 37.64
C THR A 9 -54.05 6.24 36.96
N GLY A 10 -54.26 5.67 35.75
CA GLY A 10 -53.19 5.15 34.90
C GLY A 10 -52.36 6.29 34.30
N THR A 11 -51.12 6.38 34.72
CA THR A 11 -50.09 7.24 34.10
C THR A 11 -49.55 6.54 32.90
N SER A 12 -49.90 7.01 31.68
CA SER A 12 -49.26 6.58 30.43
C SER A 12 -47.80 7.05 30.43
N ALA A 13 -46.88 6.10 30.57
CA ALA A 13 -45.47 6.38 30.37
C ALA A 13 -45.20 6.50 28.84
N ASP A 14 -45.06 7.71 28.36
CA ASP A 14 -44.48 8.00 27.05
C ASP A 14 -43.03 7.52 27.04
N SER A 15 -42.77 6.41 26.35
CA SER A 15 -41.44 5.95 26.05
C SER A 15 -40.83 6.87 24.98
N PRO A 16 -39.71 7.54 25.24
CA PRO A 16 -39.05 8.31 24.20
C PRO A 16 -38.53 7.37 23.12
N THR A 17 -39.15 7.45 21.93
CA THR A 17 -38.63 6.81 20.71
C THR A 17 -37.31 7.48 20.37
N THR A 18 -36.20 6.89 20.81
CA THR A 18 -34.86 7.26 20.36
C THR A 18 -34.74 6.86 18.92
N THR A 19 -35.06 7.79 18.02
CA THR A 19 -34.62 7.72 16.62
C THR A 19 -33.10 7.71 16.62
N GLY A 20 -32.53 6.51 16.51
CA GLY A 20 -31.11 6.28 16.40
C GLY A 20 -30.56 6.95 15.14
N THR A 21 -30.16 8.20 15.27
CA THR A 21 -29.37 8.91 14.26
C THR A 21 -28.06 8.15 14.14
N ALA A 22 -27.79 7.59 12.96
CA ALA A 22 -26.50 6.93 12.68
C ALA A 22 -25.36 7.88 13.10
N PRO A 23 -24.35 7.40 13.82
CA PRO A 23 -23.27 8.25 14.31
C PRO A 23 -22.62 8.96 13.14
N ARG A 24 -22.59 10.29 13.19
CA ARG A 24 -21.82 11.10 12.24
C ARG A 24 -20.36 10.67 12.30
N PRO A 25 -19.64 10.61 11.15
CA PRO A 25 -18.20 10.37 11.17
C PRO A 25 -17.57 11.32 12.18
N THR A 26 -16.83 10.77 13.13
CA THR A 26 -16.12 11.60 14.11
C THR A 26 -15.10 12.47 13.36
N ASP A 27 -14.80 13.68 13.86
CA ASP A 27 -13.80 14.57 13.26
C ASP A 27 -12.46 13.84 13.07
N THR A 28 -12.14 12.91 13.95
CA THR A 28 -10.96 12.02 13.87
C THR A 28 -10.98 11.13 12.62
N SER A 29 -12.12 10.50 12.28
CA SER A 29 -12.22 9.64 11.09
C SER A 29 -12.04 10.44 9.80
N TYR A 30 -12.55 11.67 9.77
CA TYR A 30 -12.37 12.57 8.63
C TYR A 30 -10.91 13.03 8.50
N ALA A 31 -10.29 13.43 9.61
CA ALA A 31 -8.88 13.83 9.62
C ALA A 31 -7.98 12.68 9.13
N LEU A 32 -8.21 11.45 9.60
CA LEU A 32 -7.47 10.27 9.21
C LEU A 32 -7.64 9.95 7.72
N ALA A 33 -8.87 10.01 7.20
CA ALA A 33 -9.12 9.82 5.77
C ALA A 33 -8.39 10.87 4.92
N ARG A 34 -8.43 12.15 5.32
CA ARG A 34 -7.75 13.25 4.62
C ARG A 34 -6.23 13.06 4.64
N THR A 35 -5.65 12.70 5.78
CA THR A 35 -4.21 12.42 5.90
C THR A 35 -3.82 11.25 5.00
N GLY A 36 -4.61 10.16 5.00
CA GLY A 36 -4.41 9.04 4.07
C GLY A 36 -4.51 9.44 2.61
N GLY A 37 -5.39 10.40 2.28
CA GLY A 37 -5.51 10.93 0.92
C GLY A 37 -4.28 11.74 0.47
N ILE A 38 -3.70 12.55 1.35
CA ILE A 38 -2.44 13.27 1.09
C ILE A 38 -1.29 12.27 0.93
N ALA A 39 -1.22 11.27 1.82
CA ALA A 39 -0.23 10.21 1.73
C ALA A 39 -0.35 9.39 0.43
N ALA A 40 -1.57 9.16 -0.08
CA ALA A 40 -1.78 8.48 -1.36
C ALA A 40 -1.21 9.29 -2.54
N GLN A 41 -1.29 10.62 -2.52
CA GLN A 41 -0.62 11.46 -3.53
C GLN A 41 0.90 11.34 -3.42
N LEU A 42 1.45 11.30 -2.20
CA LEU A 42 2.88 11.09 -1.99
C LEU A 42 3.32 9.73 -2.54
N VAL A 43 2.59 8.64 -2.25
CA VAL A 43 2.88 7.31 -2.80
C VAL A 43 2.82 7.32 -4.33
N ALA A 44 1.78 7.92 -4.93
CA ALA A 44 1.72 8.06 -6.38
C ALA A 44 2.94 8.80 -6.95
N GLY A 45 3.36 9.87 -6.27
CA GLY A 45 4.56 10.66 -6.65
C GLY A 45 5.85 9.84 -6.57
N THR A 46 6.04 9.03 -5.53
CA THR A 46 7.23 8.15 -5.42
C THR A 46 7.27 7.13 -6.55
N TYR A 47 6.12 6.53 -6.91
CA TYR A 47 6.04 5.60 -8.05
C TYR A 47 6.35 6.29 -9.38
N VAL A 48 5.78 7.48 -9.64
CA VAL A 48 6.09 8.26 -10.86
C VAL A 48 7.59 8.55 -10.95
N LEU A 49 8.20 9.06 -9.86
CA LEU A 49 9.63 9.29 -9.81
C LEU A 49 10.44 8.01 -10.01
N GLY A 50 9.98 6.90 -9.41
CA GLY A 50 10.60 5.59 -9.57
C GLY A 50 10.62 5.12 -11.03
N PHE A 51 9.49 5.20 -11.73
CA PHE A 51 9.40 4.83 -13.14
C PHE A 51 10.20 5.77 -14.05
N ILE A 52 10.20 7.08 -13.78
CA ILE A 52 11.02 8.04 -14.52
C ILE A 52 12.50 7.73 -14.33
N ALA A 53 12.95 7.51 -13.10
CA ALA A 53 14.34 7.16 -12.82
C ALA A 53 14.74 5.84 -13.50
N MET A 54 13.87 4.83 -13.47
CA MET A 54 14.08 3.56 -14.15
C MET A 54 14.27 3.77 -15.66
N ALA A 55 13.31 4.43 -16.31
CA ALA A 55 13.30 4.57 -17.77
C ALA A 55 14.34 5.58 -18.31
N ALA A 56 14.59 6.68 -17.58
CA ALA A 56 15.43 7.77 -18.08
C ALA A 56 16.87 7.72 -17.54
N TYR A 57 17.12 7.02 -16.45
CA TYR A 57 18.45 7.01 -15.83
C TYR A 57 19.05 5.60 -15.74
N PHE A 58 18.37 4.63 -15.13
CA PHE A 58 18.97 3.33 -14.81
C PHE A 58 19.06 2.41 -16.04
N VAL A 59 17.97 2.20 -16.77
CA VAL A 59 17.96 1.31 -17.95
C VAL A 59 18.95 1.80 -19.02
N PRO A 60 19.02 3.11 -19.39
CA PRO A 60 20.00 3.59 -20.36
C PRO A 60 21.47 3.48 -19.91
N ARG A 61 21.72 3.29 -18.62
CA ARG A 61 23.05 3.09 -18.05
C ARG A 61 23.45 1.62 -17.84
N GLY A 62 22.60 0.70 -18.32
CA GLY A 62 22.90 -0.72 -18.27
C GLY A 62 22.46 -1.42 -16.98
N LEU A 63 21.39 -0.93 -16.31
CA LEU A 63 20.79 -1.71 -15.25
C LEU A 63 20.28 -3.04 -15.80
N VAL A 64 20.75 -4.13 -15.23
CA VAL A 64 20.37 -5.50 -15.57
C VAL A 64 20.00 -6.29 -14.31
N SER A 65 19.37 -7.45 -14.52
CA SER A 65 18.97 -8.34 -13.43
C SER A 65 20.18 -8.93 -12.71
N PRO A 66 20.27 -8.84 -11.37
CA PRO A 66 21.33 -9.50 -10.60
C PRO A 66 21.38 -11.02 -10.76
N ILE A 67 20.24 -11.64 -11.12
CA ILE A 67 20.14 -13.09 -11.30
C ILE A 67 20.55 -13.49 -12.72
N ALA A 68 20.14 -12.72 -13.74
CA ALA A 68 20.42 -13.05 -15.12
C ALA A 68 21.86 -12.67 -15.54
N GLU A 69 22.36 -11.53 -15.07
CA GLU A 69 23.67 -10.97 -15.41
C GLU A 69 24.38 -10.45 -14.15
N PRO A 70 24.84 -11.35 -13.26
CA PRO A 70 25.35 -10.99 -11.94
C PRO A 70 26.52 -10.01 -11.97
N GLU A 71 27.53 -10.26 -12.83
CA GLU A 71 28.74 -9.43 -12.91
C GLU A 71 28.41 -8.03 -13.44
N ALA A 72 27.59 -7.94 -14.49
CA ALA A 72 27.19 -6.65 -15.06
C ALA A 72 26.33 -5.87 -14.06
N SER A 73 25.46 -6.53 -13.30
CA SER A 73 24.63 -5.92 -12.26
C SER A 73 25.46 -5.41 -11.08
N LEU A 74 26.49 -6.14 -10.64
CA LEU A 74 27.41 -5.68 -9.59
C LEU A 74 28.25 -4.49 -10.06
N ALA A 75 28.76 -4.51 -11.29
CA ALA A 75 29.48 -3.39 -11.87
C ALA A 75 28.61 -2.13 -11.93
N PHE A 76 27.37 -2.29 -12.40
CA PHE A 76 26.38 -1.18 -12.41
C PHE A 76 26.13 -0.64 -11.00
N LEU A 77 25.97 -1.51 -9.99
CA LEU A 77 25.80 -1.11 -8.59
C LEU A 77 26.98 -0.27 -8.12
N VAL A 78 28.21 -0.72 -8.33
CA VAL A 78 29.42 -0.01 -7.88
C VAL A 78 29.50 1.40 -8.47
N GLU A 79 29.19 1.54 -9.77
CA GLU A 79 29.23 2.83 -10.47
C GLU A 79 28.07 3.76 -10.09
N ASN A 80 26.90 3.21 -9.77
CA ASN A 80 25.66 3.99 -9.57
C ASN A 80 25.10 3.90 -8.15
N HIS A 81 25.90 3.46 -7.17
CA HIS A 81 25.48 3.17 -5.81
C HIS A 81 24.64 4.28 -5.17
N ALA A 82 25.11 5.54 -5.20
CA ALA A 82 24.41 6.66 -4.57
C ALA A 82 23.02 6.93 -5.20
N ALA A 83 22.92 6.83 -6.53
CA ALA A 83 21.66 7.04 -7.24
C ALA A 83 20.67 5.90 -6.94
N LEU A 84 21.16 4.66 -6.93
CA LEU A 84 20.34 3.48 -6.64
C LEU A 84 19.87 3.49 -5.18
N ALA A 85 20.74 3.84 -4.23
CA ALA A 85 20.36 4.01 -2.83
C ALA A 85 19.29 5.10 -2.64
N GLY A 86 19.44 6.24 -3.31
CA GLY A 86 18.43 7.32 -3.31
C GLY A 86 17.08 6.85 -3.87
N TRP A 87 17.09 6.03 -4.92
CA TRP A 87 15.89 5.46 -5.51
C TRP A 87 15.16 4.52 -4.54
N TYR A 88 15.88 3.62 -3.86
CA TYR A 88 15.28 2.74 -2.83
C TYR A 88 14.77 3.51 -1.63
N LEU A 89 15.48 4.56 -1.18
CA LEU A 89 15.04 5.41 -0.09
C LEU A 89 13.68 6.07 -0.41
N VAL A 90 13.54 6.62 -1.62
CA VAL A 90 12.31 7.34 -2.00
C VAL A 90 11.17 6.37 -2.25
N LEU A 91 11.39 5.32 -3.04
CA LEU A 91 10.32 4.43 -3.46
C LEU A 91 9.85 3.52 -2.33
N TYR A 92 10.78 2.89 -1.62
CA TYR A 92 10.47 1.85 -0.64
C TYR A 92 10.34 2.39 0.78
N LEU A 93 11.26 3.22 1.27
CA LEU A 93 11.19 3.71 2.65
C LEU A 93 10.16 4.83 2.78
N LEU A 94 10.27 5.89 1.98
CA LEU A 94 9.32 7.00 2.03
C LEU A 94 7.94 6.55 1.55
N GLY A 95 7.85 5.85 0.42
CA GLY A 95 6.60 5.31 -0.11
C GLY A 95 5.96 4.31 0.85
N GLY A 96 6.75 3.37 1.41
CA GLY A 96 6.30 2.41 2.41
C GLY A 96 5.80 3.07 3.69
N ALA A 97 6.50 4.07 4.23
CA ALA A 97 6.06 4.83 5.39
C ALA A 97 4.74 5.59 5.11
N ALA A 98 4.62 6.22 3.94
CA ALA A 98 3.39 6.89 3.52
C ALA A 98 2.22 5.91 3.38
N MET A 99 2.49 4.66 2.96
CA MET A 99 1.50 3.61 2.81
C MET A 99 0.81 3.22 4.14
N VAL A 100 1.47 3.41 5.30
CA VAL A 100 0.83 3.29 6.63
C VAL A 100 -0.36 4.23 6.72
N LEU A 101 -0.16 5.51 6.39
CA LEU A 101 -1.20 6.53 6.45
C LEU A 101 -2.31 6.29 5.42
N VAL A 102 -1.97 5.80 4.22
CA VAL A 102 -2.95 5.37 3.22
C VAL A 102 -3.83 4.26 3.79
N SER A 103 -3.24 3.23 4.39
CA SER A 103 -3.95 2.07 4.95
C SER A 103 -4.93 2.48 6.04
N LEU A 104 -4.49 3.36 6.96
CA LEU A 104 -5.34 3.90 8.02
C LEU A 104 -6.47 4.78 7.45
N GLY A 105 -6.18 5.62 6.46
CA GLY A 105 -7.17 6.47 5.81
C GLY A 105 -8.24 5.69 5.04
N VAL A 106 -7.84 4.64 4.34
CA VAL A 106 -8.77 3.70 3.67
C VAL A 106 -9.62 2.97 4.71
N GLY A 107 -9.01 2.46 5.79
CA GLY A 107 -9.73 1.82 6.89
C GLY A 107 -10.79 2.74 7.52
N ALA A 108 -10.46 4.00 7.78
CA ALA A 108 -11.40 5.00 8.27
C ALA A 108 -12.56 5.24 7.29
N ARG A 109 -12.30 5.23 5.98
CA ARG A 109 -13.31 5.40 4.93
C ARG A 109 -14.24 4.19 4.81
N LEU A 110 -13.73 3.00 5.08
CA LEU A 110 -14.47 1.72 5.06
C LEU A 110 -15.20 1.43 6.39
N SER A 111 -15.29 2.39 7.31
CA SER A 111 -15.97 2.26 8.61
C SER A 111 -17.40 1.69 8.55
N PRO A 112 -18.21 1.86 7.48
CA PRO A 112 -19.52 1.20 7.37
C PRO A 112 -19.46 -0.34 7.33
N ALA A 113 -18.29 -0.93 7.03
CA ALA A 113 -18.03 -2.37 7.10
C ALA A 113 -16.84 -2.65 8.03
N PRO A 114 -17.04 -2.67 9.35
CA PRO A 114 -15.95 -2.63 10.33
C PRO A 114 -15.00 -3.83 10.23
N VAL A 115 -15.47 -5.00 9.85
CA VAL A 115 -14.62 -6.19 9.64
C VAL A 115 -13.70 -5.97 8.42
N LEU A 116 -14.26 -5.56 7.29
CA LEU A 116 -13.47 -5.29 6.08
C LEU A 116 -12.50 -4.12 6.27
N ALA A 117 -12.91 -3.09 7.02
CA ALA A 117 -12.03 -1.98 7.39
C ALA A 117 -10.80 -2.45 8.18
N ARG A 118 -11.00 -3.32 9.19
CA ARG A 118 -9.89 -3.88 9.98
C ARG A 118 -8.99 -4.77 9.14
N VAL A 119 -9.56 -5.66 8.34
CA VAL A 119 -8.79 -6.56 7.47
C VAL A 119 -7.98 -5.76 6.44
N SER A 120 -8.59 -4.77 5.78
CA SER A 120 -7.86 -3.92 4.81
C SER A 120 -6.74 -3.13 5.49
N THR A 121 -6.99 -2.59 6.69
CA THR A 121 -5.93 -1.89 7.44
C THR A 121 -4.78 -2.83 7.80
N ALA A 122 -5.08 -4.02 8.32
CA ALA A 122 -4.05 -5.00 8.69
C ALA A 122 -3.21 -5.42 7.47
N LEU A 123 -3.83 -5.77 6.34
CA LEU A 123 -3.13 -6.13 5.11
C LEU A 123 -2.30 -4.96 4.56
N GLY A 124 -2.82 -3.74 4.62
CA GLY A 124 -2.09 -2.56 4.18
C GLY A 124 -0.87 -2.25 5.06
N LEU A 125 -0.95 -2.49 6.38
CA LEU A 125 0.19 -2.36 7.29
C LEU A 125 1.24 -3.46 7.03
N VAL A 126 0.82 -4.69 6.73
CA VAL A 126 1.72 -5.77 6.32
C VAL A 126 2.44 -5.38 5.03
N TRP A 127 1.72 -4.93 4.01
CA TRP A 127 2.33 -4.49 2.75
C TRP A 127 3.30 -3.32 2.95
N SER A 128 2.91 -2.31 3.75
CA SER A 128 3.79 -1.21 4.13
C SER A 128 5.08 -1.69 4.80
N GLY A 129 4.96 -2.61 5.77
CA GLY A 129 6.12 -3.22 6.44
C GLY A 129 7.03 -3.99 5.48
N MET A 130 6.46 -4.72 4.53
CA MET A 130 7.22 -5.44 3.50
C MET A 130 7.97 -4.46 2.57
N LEU A 131 7.34 -3.36 2.14
CA LEU A 131 8.02 -2.32 1.36
C LEU A 131 9.22 -1.73 2.11
N VAL A 132 9.03 -1.33 3.38
CA VAL A 132 10.12 -0.79 4.19
C VAL A 132 11.23 -1.84 4.41
N ALA A 133 10.87 -3.09 4.68
CA ALA A 133 11.84 -4.18 4.83
C ALA A 133 12.62 -4.43 3.53
N SER A 134 11.93 -4.49 2.38
CA SER A 134 12.54 -4.63 1.06
C SER A 134 13.57 -3.54 0.78
N GLY A 135 13.18 -2.27 0.98
CA GLY A 135 14.09 -1.13 0.83
C GLY A 135 15.28 -1.15 1.80
N SER A 136 15.03 -1.57 3.05
CA SER A 136 16.11 -1.70 4.06
C SER A 136 17.11 -2.79 3.69
N VAL A 137 16.64 -3.95 3.24
CA VAL A 137 17.50 -5.04 2.72
C VAL A 137 18.32 -4.52 1.55
N ALA A 138 17.68 -3.85 0.57
CA ALA A 138 18.38 -3.31 -0.59
C ALA A 138 19.48 -2.32 -0.21
N LEU A 139 19.21 -1.38 0.70
CA LEU A 139 20.19 -0.36 1.10
C LEU A 139 21.40 -0.98 1.82
N VAL A 140 21.16 -1.92 2.74
CA VAL A 140 22.25 -2.59 3.48
C VAL A 140 23.04 -3.51 2.55
N ALA A 141 22.34 -4.24 1.67
CA ALA A 141 22.97 -5.14 0.71
C ALA A 141 23.86 -4.41 -0.29
N GLN A 142 23.41 -3.27 -0.82
CA GLN A 142 24.19 -2.43 -1.73
C GLN A 142 25.49 -1.98 -1.08
N GLN A 143 25.42 -1.46 0.15
CA GLN A 143 26.61 -1.01 0.87
C GLN A 143 27.57 -2.18 1.12
N ALA A 144 27.07 -3.31 1.61
CA ALA A 144 27.88 -4.49 1.84
C ALA A 144 28.55 -5.02 0.56
N ALA A 145 27.81 -5.09 -0.54
CA ALA A 145 28.35 -5.56 -1.82
C ALA A 145 29.44 -4.61 -2.37
N VAL A 146 29.27 -3.28 -2.25
CA VAL A 146 30.29 -2.31 -2.66
C VAL A 146 31.56 -2.41 -1.79
N GLU A 147 31.41 -2.55 -0.48
CA GLU A 147 32.55 -2.72 0.44
C GLU A 147 33.32 -4.04 0.17
N LEU A 148 32.58 -5.13 0.00
CA LEU A 148 33.18 -6.44 -0.31
C LEU A 148 33.88 -6.44 -1.68
N HIS A 149 33.35 -5.75 -2.67
CA HIS A 149 33.93 -5.70 -4.02
C HIS A 149 35.37 -5.19 -4.02
N ALA A 150 35.73 -4.33 -3.07
CA ALA A 150 37.08 -3.80 -2.94
C ALA A 150 38.10 -4.85 -2.45
N HIS A 151 37.65 -5.96 -1.86
CA HIS A 151 38.52 -6.96 -1.20
C HIS A 151 38.29 -8.39 -1.72
N ASP A 152 37.04 -8.74 -2.05
CA ASP A 152 36.62 -10.06 -2.52
C ASP A 152 35.42 -9.92 -3.45
N THR A 153 35.70 -9.86 -4.75
CA THR A 153 34.64 -9.68 -5.78
C THR A 153 33.69 -10.88 -5.83
N ALA A 154 34.17 -12.11 -5.55
CA ALA A 154 33.31 -13.29 -5.57
C ALA A 154 32.29 -13.24 -4.43
N LEU A 155 32.74 -12.92 -3.22
CA LEU A 155 31.84 -12.76 -2.06
C LEU A 155 30.86 -11.58 -2.25
N ALA A 156 31.31 -10.48 -2.87
CA ALA A 156 30.44 -9.36 -3.22
C ALA A 156 29.31 -9.78 -4.16
N LEU A 157 29.65 -10.58 -5.17
CA LEU A 157 28.70 -11.11 -6.16
C LEU A 157 27.64 -12.00 -5.51
N ASP A 158 28.10 -12.99 -4.73
CA ASP A 158 27.20 -13.90 -4.01
C ASP A 158 26.27 -13.14 -3.06
N THR A 159 26.82 -12.16 -2.33
CA THR A 159 26.03 -11.30 -1.41
C THR A 159 24.99 -10.49 -2.18
N TRP A 160 25.36 -9.88 -3.29
CA TRP A 160 24.46 -9.07 -4.11
C TRP A 160 23.31 -9.89 -4.68
N VAL A 161 23.61 -11.05 -5.29
CA VAL A 161 22.60 -11.95 -5.86
C VAL A 161 21.66 -12.49 -4.76
N ALA A 162 22.21 -13.00 -3.66
CA ALA A 162 21.40 -13.58 -2.59
C ALA A 162 20.45 -12.56 -1.95
N THR A 163 20.94 -11.35 -1.70
CA THR A 163 20.13 -10.29 -1.10
C THR A 163 19.10 -9.71 -2.07
N SER A 164 19.39 -9.68 -3.37
CA SER A 164 18.40 -9.28 -4.40
C SER A 164 17.21 -10.24 -4.45
N VAL A 165 17.44 -11.54 -4.31
CA VAL A 165 16.34 -12.53 -4.21
C VAL A 165 15.45 -12.27 -3.00
N VAL A 166 16.04 -11.93 -1.85
CA VAL A 166 15.28 -11.59 -0.64
C VAL A 166 14.48 -10.30 -0.83
N GLN A 167 15.10 -9.29 -1.43
CA GLN A 167 14.46 -8.00 -1.72
C GLN A 167 13.27 -8.19 -2.66
N ASP A 168 13.41 -8.98 -3.73
CA ASP A 168 12.34 -9.29 -4.66
C ASP A 168 11.17 -10.03 -4.00
N ALA A 169 11.46 -10.96 -3.11
CA ALA A 169 10.44 -11.68 -2.34
C ALA A 169 9.67 -10.79 -1.35
N LEU A 170 10.27 -9.70 -0.89
CA LEU A 170 9.64 -8.73 0.02
C LEU A 170 8.81 -7.65 -0.68
N GLY A 171 8.73 -7.64 -2.00
CA GLY A 171 7.92 -6.69 -2.77
C GLY A 171 8.71 -5.90 -3.82
N GLY A 172 9.87 -6.42 -4.25
CA GLY A 172 10.60 -5.91 -5.41
C GLY A 172 10.19 -6.59 -6.72
N GLY A 173 9.72 -7.85 -6.65
CA GLY A 173 9.36 -8.66 -7.80
C GLY A 173 8.02 -9.40 -7.65
N ILE A 174 7.52 -9.60 -6.43
CA ILE A 174 6.27 -10.31 -6.14
C ILE A 174 5.30 -9.40 -5.38
N GLU A 175 4.15 -9.11 -5.99
CA GLU A 175 3.19 -8.11 -5.51
C GLU A 175 2.00 -8.71 -4.72
N VAL A 176 2.20 -9.87 -4.08
CA VAL A 176 1.12 -10.62 -3.40
C VAL A 176 0.49 -9.82 -2.27
N ALA A 177 1.28 -9.15 -1.44
CA ALA A 177 0.76 -8.37 -0.32
C ALA A 177 -0.11 -7.20 -0.79
N GLY A 178 0.35 -6.48 -1.82
CA GLY A 178 -0.41 -5.41 -2.47
C GLY A 178 -1.67 -5.93 -3.16
N ALA A 179 -1.59 -7.08 -3.81
CA ALA A 179 -2.73 -7.74 -4.45
C ALA A 179 -3.83 -8.12 -3.44
N LEU A 180 -3.46 -8.72 -2.33
CA LEU A 180 -4.40 -9.07 -1.25
C LEU A 180 -5.07 -7.82 -0.67
N TRP A 181 -4.30 -6.79 -0.40
CA TRP A 181 -4.83 -5.52 0.09
C TRP A 181 -5.79 -4.88 -0.91
N ALA A 182 -5.39 -4.77 -2.18
CA ALA A 182 -6.22 -4.20 -3.24
C ALA A 182 -7.52 -4.99 -3.42
N GLY A 183 -7.47 -6.32 -3.36
CA GLY A 183 -8.64 -7.19 -3.46
C GLY A 183 -9.65 -6.92 -2.35
N VAL A 184 -9.21 -6.85 -1.09
CA VAL A 184 -10.09 -6.54 0.05
C VAL A 184 -10.65 -5.12 -0.04
N VAL A 185 -9.83 -4.13 -0.38
CA VAL A 185 -10.28 -2.73 -0.54
C VAL A 185 -11.29 -2.63 -1.69
N GLY A 186 -11.01 -3.25 -2.84
CA GLY A 186 -11.90 -3.26 -4.00
C GLY A 186 -13.25 -3.90 -3.69
N TYR A 187 -13.24 -5.08 -3.07
CA TYR A 187 -14.46 -5.76 -2.62
C TYR A 187 -15.25 -4.91 -1.62
N ALA A 188 -14.58 -4.37 -0.60
CA ALA A 188 -15.22 -3.53 0.39
C ALA A 188 -15.82 -2.25 -0.23
N ALA A 189 -15.12 -1.61 -1.15
CA ALA A 189 -15.58 -0.43 -1.86
C ALA A 189 -16.89 -0.69 -2.63
N LEU A 190 -16.96 -1.80 -3.35
CA LEU A 190 -18.16 -2.17 -4.12
C LEU A 190 -19.34 -2.56 -3.21
N ARG A 191 -19.06 -3.29 -2.12
CA ARG A 191 -20.10 -3.72 -1.17
C ARG A 191 -20.72 -2.55 -0.39
N THR A 192 -19.91 -1.59 0.03
CA THR A 192 -20.33 -0.51 0.95
C THR A 192 -20.64 0.79 0.23
N ARG A 193 -20.23 0.93 -1.03
CA ARG A 193 -20.24 2.20 -1.77
C ARG A 193 -19.49 3.33 -1.02
N ALA A 194 -18.58 2.97 -0.12
CA ALA A 194 -17.77 3.93 0.63
C ALA A 194 -16.77 4.66 -0.29
N LEU A 195 -16.33 4.01 -1.36
CA LEU A 195 -15.52 4.58 -2.44
C LEU A 195 -16.28 4.48 -3.77
N PRO A 196 -15.91 5.27 -4.80
CA PRO A 196 -16.48 5.16 -6.13
C PRO A 196 -16.34 3.75 -6.70
N ALA A 197 -17.37 3.24 -7.39
CA ALA A 197 -17.37 1.88 -7.94
C ALA A 197 -16.20 1.65 -8.92
N GLY A 198 -15.85 2.65 -9.74
CA GLY A 198 -14.70 2.56 -10.64
C GLY A 198 -13.37 2.36 -9.92
N LEU A 199 -13.19 3.04 -8.76
CA LEU A 199 -11.99 2.86 -7.93
C LEU A 199 -11.95 1.44 -7.31
N GLY A 200 -13.11 0.92 -6.89
CA GLY A 200 -13.23 -0.46 -6.41
C GLY A 200 -12.95 -1.49 -7.51
N GLY A 201 -13.47 -1.29 -8.71
CA GLY A 201 -13.23 -2.15 -9.87
C GLY A 201 -11.75 -2.16 -10.29
N LEU A 202 -11.11 -0.99 -10.34
CA LEU A 202 -9.69 -0.88 -10.64
C LEU A 202 -8.83 -1.61 -9.58
N ALA A 203 -9.18 -1.48 -8.29
CA ALA A 203 -8.48 -2.22 -7.23
C ALA A 203 -8.58 -3.74 -7.41
N LEU A 204 -9.76 -4.28 -7.79
CA LEU A 204 -9.92 -5.71 -8.09
C LEU A 204 -9.11 -6.14 -9.32
N GLY A 205 -9.05 -5.31 -10.36
CA GLY A 205 -8.20 -5.55 -11.52
C GLY A 205 -6.72 -5.62 -11.14
N LEU A 206 -6.25 -4.66 -10.32
CA LEU A 206 -4.88 -4.65 -9.80
C LEU A 206 -4.59 -5.86 -8.89
N ALA A 207 -5.56 -6.29 -8.09
CA ALA A 207 -5.42 -7.51 -7.30
C ALA A 207 -5.18 -8.74 -8.19
N ALA A 208 -5.92 -8.86 -9.29
CA ALA A 208 -5.72 -9.96 -10.25
C ALA A 208 -4.34 -9.87 -10.92
N VAL A 209 -3.92 -8.68 -11.36
CA VAL A 209 -2.58 -8.47 -11.96
C VAL A 209 -1.47 -8.79 -10.95
N GLY A 210 -1.59 -8.30 -9.70
CA GLY A 210 -0.60 -8.58 -8.66
C GLY A 210 -0.51 -10.06 -8.28
N ALA A 211 -1.64 -10.80 -8.35
CA ALA A 211 -1.61 -12.25 -8.16
C ALA A 211 -0.86 -12.99 -9.29
N VAL A 212 -0.83 -12.44 -10.50
CA VAL A 212 -0.09 -13.03 -11.65
C VAL A 212 1.42 -12.86 -11.49
N THR A 213 1.91 -11.93 -10.66
CA THR A 213 3.36 -11.73 -10.45
C THR A 213 4.08 -12.95 -9.87
N VAL A 214 3.35 -13.91 -9.27
CA VAL A 214 3.93 -15.18 -8.80
C VAL A 214 4.27 -16.16 -9.94
N VAL A 215 3.82 -15.88 -11.17
CA VAL A 215 4.10 -16.69 -12.35
C VAL A 215 5.34 -16.16 -13.04
N PRO A 216 6.51 -16.86 -13.00
CA PRO A 216 7.78 -16.31 -13.49
C PRO A 216 7.72 -15.78 -14.93
N ALA A 217 7.02 -16.49 -15.83
CA ALA A 217 6.90 -16.11 -17.24
C ALA A 217 6.12 -14.80 -17.49
N ALA A 218 5.36 -14.31 -16.50
CA ALA A 218 4.53 -13.12 -16.62
C ALA A 218 4.89 -12.04 -15.59
N SER A 219 5.79 -12.33 -14.64
CA SER A 219 6.05 -11.48 -13.48
C SER A 219 6.52 -10.07 -13.86
N GLU A 220 7.43 -9.91 -14.79
CA GLU A 220 7.97 -8.62 -15.20
C GLU A 220 6.89 -7.68 -15.78
N ILE A 221 6.08 -8.21 -16.71
CA ILE A 221 4.97 -7.44 -17.30
C ILE A 221 3.91 -7.15 -16.23
N ALA A 222 3.56 -8.14 -15.41
CA ALA A 222 2.55 -8.00 -14.39
C ALA A 222 2.97 -6.98 -13.32
N THR A 223 4.22 -6.98 -12.86
CA THR A 223 4.75 -6.00 -11.91
C THR A 223 4.72 -4.58 -12.50
N SER A 224 5.11 -4.42 -13.77
CA SER A 224 5.04 -3.13 -14.45
C SER A 224 3.60 -2.60 -14.56
N VAL A 225 2.66 -3.44 -14.98
CA VAL A 225 1.23 -3.08 -15.07
C VAL A 225 0.65 -2.78 -13.70
N PHE A 226 1.01 -3.54 -12.68
CA PHE A 226 0.60 -3.33 -11.30
C PHE A 226 1.08 -1.96 -10.78
N GLY A 227 2.36 -1.65 -10.92
CA GLY A 227 2.93 -0.38 -10.48
C GLY A 227 2.31 0.82 -11.20
N LEU A 228 2.22 0.79 -12.54
CA LEU A 228 1.58 1.84 -13.34
C LEU A 228 0.09 2.01 -12.98
N GLY A 229 -0.62 0.91 -12.80
CA GLY A 229 -2.02 0.94 -12.38
C GLY A 229 -2.21 1.54 -11.00
N PHE A 230 -1.29 1.28 -10.06
CA PHE A 230 -1.34 1.89 -8.73
C PHE A 230 -1.05 3.40 -8.74
N ILE A 231 -0.27 3.93 -9.68
CA ILE A 231 -0.15 5.39 -9.85
C ILE A 231 -1.52 6.02 -10.09
N VAL A 232 -2.28 5.46 -11.02
CA VAL A 232 -3.64 5.93 -11.33
C VAL A 232 -4.56 5.76 -10.12
N TRP A 233 -4.48 4.61 -9.47
CA TRP A 233 -5.34 4.28 -8.35
C TRP A 233 -5.06 5.17 -7.13
N PHE A 234 -3.80 5.36 -6.71
CA PHE A 234 -3.42 6.21 -5.59
C PHE A 234 -3.74 7.68 -5.86
N THR A 235 -3.51 8.16 -7.08
CA THR A 235 -3.89 9.52 -7.48
C THR A 235 -5.40 9.73 -7.34
N TRP A 236 -6.21 8.80 -7.85
CA TRP A 236 -7.67 8.88 -7.73
C TRP A 236 -8.13 8.75 -6.28
N LEU A 237 -7.60 7.76 -5.55
CA LEU A 237 -7.89 7.57 -4.13
C LEU A 237 -7.60 8.83 -3.32
N GLY A 238 -6.43 9.45 -3.53
CA GLY A 238 -6.02 10.64 -2.83
C GLY A 238 -7.03 11.78 -3.00
N VAL A 239 -7.49 12.02 -4.23
CA VAL A 239 -8.54 13.01 -4.51
C VAL A 239 -9.85 12.67 -3.80
N VAL A 240 -10.26 11.40 -3.80
CA VAL A 240 -11.52 10.95 -3.17
C VAL A 240 -11.46 11.08 -1.65
N LEU A 241 -10.32 10.76 -1.03
CA LEU A 241 -10.18 10.80 0.43
C LEU A 241 -10.07 12.24 0.97
N VAL A 242 -9.46 13.16 0.21
CA VAL A 242 -9.32 14.57 0.60
C VAL A 242 -10.64 15.33 0.48
N ARG A 243 -11.51 14.98 -0.47
CA ARG A 243 -12.79 15.65 -0.67
C ARG A 243 -13.76 15.32 0.46
N ARG A 244 -14.36 16.36 1.08
CA ARG A 244 -15.51 16.15 1.98
C ARG A 244 -16.70 15.63 1.15
N ARG A 245 -17.39 14.60 1.66
CA ARG A 245 -18.74 14.35 1.16
C ARG A 245 -19.64 15.46 1.74
N SER A 246 -20.12 16.33 0.87
CA SER A 246 -21.23 17.26 1.16
C SER A 246 -22.51 16.47 1.38
#